data_58d1324c5513df1780633befcbcdcf6f
#
_entry.id   58d1324c5513df1780633befcbcdcf6f
#
_cell.length_a   1.000
_cell.length_b   1.000
_cell.length_c   1.000
_cell.angle_alpha   90.00
_cell.angle_beta   90.00
_cell.angle_gamma   90.00
#
_symmetry.space_group_name_H-M   'P 1'
#
loop_
_entity.id
_entity.type
_entity.pdbx_description
1 polymer ?
#
loop_
_entity_poly.entity_id
_entity_poly.type
_entity_poly.pdbx_seq_one_letter_code
_entity_poly.pdbx_strand_id
1 'polypeptide(L)'
;MVRLTVLTDEEVEAIHQATLRILSEVGIVLTQPEACEVLAGAGAMVRDDRVLLPPDVVERVVAQCPRVVNVRGRSGDTVTLGGGDLHWHNLGGARDVYDPRTGQRRPATAQDVRDSARLLDALDGVTTITPFFTPQDVPGPLMSLAMYRHTLPHTTKPVQGPGAQTAAEVRYVARMAAVVGPPAEVLTLGISPISPLTFP
;
A
#
# COMPACT_ATOMS: atom_id res chain seq x y z
N MET A 1 21.85 -15.20 -15.36
CA MET A 1 21.04 -14.76 -14.21
C MET A 1 20.87 -15.93 -13.27
N VAL A 2 21.23 -15.82 -12.00
CA VAL A 2 21.01 -16.88 -10.99
C VAL A 2 19.57 -16.76 -10.52
N ARG A 3 18.76 -17.79 -10.72
CA ARG A 3 17.38 -17.86 -10.23
C ARG A 3 17.37 -18.66 -8.92
N LEU A 4 16.98 -18.03 -7.83
CA LEU A 4 16.74 -18.72 -6.57
C LEU A 4 15.28 -19.14 -6.52
N THR A 5 15.05 -20.46 -6.44
CA THR A 5 13.71 -21.03 -6.24
C THR A 5 13.64 -21.54 -4.81
N VAL A 6 12.70 -21.00 -4.01
CA VAL A 6 12.51 -21.35 -2.59
C VAL A 6 11.38 -22.36 -2.45
N LEU A 7 10.31 -22.22 -3.23
CA LEU A 7 9.13 -23.09 -3.25
C LEU A 7 8.99 -23.75 -4.62
N THR A 8 8.53 -24.99 -4.62
CA THR A 8 8.10 -25.67 -5.85
C THR A 8 6.73 -25.14 -6.30
N ASP A 9 6.35 -25.40 -7.54
CA ASP A 9 5.03 -25.02 -8.06
C ASP A 9 3.89 -25.73 -7.28
N GLU A 10 4.12 -26.96 -6.83
CA GLU A 10 3.17 -27.73 -6.00
C GLU A 10 2.99 -27.11 -4.61
N GLU A 11 4.06 -26.60 -4.00
CA GLU A 11 3.99 -25.90 -2.71
C GLU A 11 3.27 -24.55 -2.86
N VAL A 12 3.49 -23.83 -3.94
CA VAL A 12 2.77 -22.58 -4.24
C VAL A 12 1.28 -22.87 -4.42
N GLU A 13 0.93 -23.93 -5.18
CA GLU A 13 -0.46 -24.33 -5.37
C GLU A 13 -1.11 -24.77 -4.05
N ALA A 14 -0.40 -25.51 -3.20
CA ALA A 14 -0.90 -25.90 -1.89
C ALA A 14 -1.22 -24.69 -0.98
N ILE A 15 -0.36 -23.66 -1.01
CA ILE A 15 -0.59 -22.40 -0.30
C ILE A 15 -1.82 -21.68 -0.87
N HIS A 16 -1.96 -21.66 -2.19
CA HIS A 16 -3.11 -21.05 -2.85
C HIS A 16 -4.42 -21.73 -2.45
N GLN A 17 -4.47 -23.06 -2.52
CA GLN A 17 -5.65 -23.84 -2.10
C GLN A 17 -5.98 -23.66 -0.62
N ALA A 18 -4.98 -23.59 0.26
CA ALA A 18 -5.19 -23.28 1.67
C ALA A 18 -5.77 -21.88 1.86
N THR A 19 -5.31 -20.89 1.08
CA THR A 19 -5.85 -19.53 1.10
C THR A 19 -7.31 -19.49 0.67
N LEU A 20 -7.68 -20.18 -0.41
CA LEU A 20 -9.07 -20.26 -0.86
C LEU A 20 -9.98 -20.92 0.19
N ARG A 21 -9.49 -21.94 0.89
CA ARG A 21 -10.23 -22.56 2.00
C ARG A 21 -10.43 -21.58 3.16
N ILE A 22 -9.39 -20.86 3.57
CA ILE A 22 -9.50 -19.85 4.64
C ILE A 22 -10.52 -18.79 4.26
N LEU A 23 -10.47 -18.26 3.05
CA LEU A 23 -11.39 -17.23 2.59
C LEU A 23 -12.84 -17.72 2.46
N SER A 24 -13.05 -18.99 2.12
CA SER A 24 -14.40 -19.57 1.96
C SER A 24 -15.00 -20.14 3.25
N GLU A 25 -14.18 -20.70 4.15
CA GLU A 25 -14.65 -21.37 5.37
C GLU A 25 -14.61 -20.42 6.60
N VAL A 26 -13.58 -19.57 6.70
CA VAL A 26 -13.40 -18.61 7.80
C VAL A 26 -13.85 -17.22 7.39
N GLY A 27 -13.49 -16.78 6.19
CA GLY A 27 -13.81 -15.47 5.64
C GLY A 27 -13.02 -14.33 6.26
N ILE A 28 -13.43 -13.12 5.91
CA ILE A 28 -12.87 -11.86 6.44
C ILE A 28 -13.91 -11.16 7.30
N VAL A 29 -13.46 -10.43 8.31
CA VAL A 29 -14.34 -9.52 9.08
C VAL A 29 -14.35 -8.18 8.38
N LEU A 30 -15.54 -7.69 8.07
CA LEU A 30 -15.74 -6.43 7.38
C LEU A 30 -16.93 -5.70 8.03
N THR A 31 -16.66 -4.54 8.61
CA THR A 31 -17.66 -3.80 9.40
C THR A 31 -18.41 -2.75 8.58
N GLN A 32 -17.91 -2.41 7.39
CA GLN A 32 -18.51 -1.40 6.54
C GLN A 32 -19.64 -1.97 5.67
N PRO A 33 -20.93 -1.56 5.85
CA PRO A 33 -22.07 -2.14 5.13
C PRO A 33 -21.96 -2.02 3.61
N GLU A 34 -21.56 -0.85 3.09
CA GLU A 34 -21.41 -0.63 1.66
C GLU A 34 -20.39 -1.58 1.02
N ALA A 35 -19.29 -1.88 1.74
CA ALA A 35 -18.29 -2.84 1.27
C ALA A 35 -18.83 -4.27 1.28
N CYS A 36 -19.63 -4.64 2.29
CA CYS A 36 -20.34 -5.92 2.33
C CYS A 36 -21.30 -6.07 1.14
N GLU A 37 -22.05 -5.02 0.81
CA GLU A 37 -22.96 -5.02 -0.33
C GLU A 37 -22.21 -5.22 -1.66
N VAL A 38 -21.09 -4.53 -1.85
CA VAL A 38 -20.25 -4.67 -3.05
C VAL A 38 -19.75 -6.10 -3.18
N LEU A 39 -19.25 -6.71 -2.10
CA LEU A 39 -18.75 -8.08 -2.11
C LEU A 39 -19.90 -9.09 -2.31
N ALA A 40 -21.05 -8.88 -1.69
CA ALA A 40 -22.24 -9.70 -1.93
C ALA A 40 -22.69 -9.64 -3.39
N GLY A 41 -22.70 -8.45 -3.99
CA GLY A 41 -22.96 -8.27 -5.41
C GLY A 41 -21.95 -8.97 -6.33
N ALA A 42 -20.74 -9.18 -5.87
CA ALA A 42 -19.71 -9.97 -6.56
C ALA A 42 -19.83 -11.48 -6.37
N GLY A 43 -20.74 -11.95 -5.49
CA GLY A 43 -20.99 -13.36 -5.21
C GLY A 43 -20.45 -13.86 -3.88
N ALA A 44 -19.96 -12.99 -3.01
CA ALA A 44 -19.58 -13.35 -1.65
C ALA A 44 -20.82 -13.60 -0.77
N MET A 45 -20.65 -14.40 0.27
CA MET A 45 -21.71 -14.68 1.25
C MET A 45 -21.45 -13.89 2.54
N VAL A 46 -22.37 -12.97 2.86
CA VAL A 46 -22.31 -12.19 4.10
C VAL A 46 -23.05 -12.95 5.21
N ARG A 47 -22.34 -13.19 6.33
CA ARG A 47 -22.89 -13.82 7.54
C ARG A 47 -22.44 -13.02 8.75
N ASP A 48 -23.37 -12.36 9.39
CA ASP A 48 -23.11 -11.45 10.54
C ASP A 48 -22.05 -10.39 10.17
N ASP A 49 -20.90 -10.41 10.83
CA ASP A 49 -19.77 -9.53 10.57
C ASP A 49 -18.71 -10.13 9.60
N ARG A 50 -18.99 -11.33 9.05
CA ARG A 50 -18.06 -12.06 8.17
C ARG A 50 -18.54 -12.11 6.74
N VAL A 51 -17.59 -11.95 5.86
CA VAL A 51 -17.77 -12.14 4.42
C VAL A 51 -16.97 -13.36 4.00
N LEU A 52 -17.68 -14.39 3.57
CA LEU A 52 -17.08 -15.61 3.02
C LEU A 52 -16.92 -15.43 1.51
N LEU A 53 -15.72 -15.68 1.02
CA LEU A 53 -15.36 -15.53 -0.39
C LEU A 53 -15.22 -16.90 -1.06
N PRO A 54 -16.20 -17.35 -1.85
CA PRO A 54 -16.11 -18.58 -2.59
C PRO A 54 -14.89 -18.61 -3.52
N PRO A 55 -14.24 -19.78 -3.73
CA PRO A 55 -13.06 -19.90 -4.58
C PRO A 55 -13.25 -19.33 -5.99
N ASP A 56 -14.39 -19.59 -6.62
CA ASP A 56 -14.71 -19.08 -7.97
C ASP A 56 -14.80 -17.54 -8.01
N VAL A 57 -15.27 -16.91 -6.94
CA VAL A 57 -15.31 -15.45 -6.82
C VAL A 57 -13.88 -14.90 -6.72
N VAL A 58 -13.04 -15.50 -5.88
CA VAL A 58 -11.64 -15.09 -5.72
C VAL A 58 -10.89 -15.24 -7.03
N GLU A 59 -10.96 -16.41 -7.67
CA GLU A 59 -10.28 -16.68 -8.95
C GLU A 59 -10.71 -15.73 -10.05
N ARG A 60 -12.01 -15.48 -10.17
CA ARG A 60 -12.55 -14.55 -11.17
C ARG A 60 -12.02 -13.11 -10.96
N VAL A 61 -11.93 -12.64 -9.71
CA VAL A 61 -11.45 -11.30 -9.39
C VAL A 61 -9.93 -11.22 -9.61
N VAL A 62 -9.17 -12.21 -9.17
CA VAL A 62 -7.72 -12.27 -9.38
C VAL A 62 -7.38 -12.29 -10.88
N ALA A 63 -8.15 -13.01 -11.69
CA ALA A 63 -7.96 -13.04 -13.14
C ALA A 63 -8.19 -11.69 -13.83
N GLN A 64 -8.92 -10.76 -13.20
CA GLN A 64 -9.12 -9.40 -13.71
C GLN A 64 -7.98 -8.44 -13.32
N CYS A 65 -7.13 -8.83 -12.37
CA CYS A 65 -6.00 -7.98 -11.95
C CYS A 65 -4.96 -7.90 -13.07
N PRO A 66 -4.48 -6.69 -13.40
CA PRO A 66 -3.43 -6.55 -14.40
C PRO A 66 -2.14 -7.18 -13.88
N ARG A 67 -1.47 -7.94 -14.73
CA ARG A 67 -0.16 -8.54 -14.40
C ARG A 67 0.97 -7.53 -14.40
N VAL A 68 0.79 -6.45 -15.13
CA VAL A 68 1.76 -5.37 -15.28
C VAL A 68 1.06 -4.04 -15.01
N VAL A 69 1.66 -3.22 -14.17
CA VAL A 69 1.17 -1.88 -13.83
C VAL A 69 2.27 -0.87 -14.03
N ASN A 70 1.95 0.23 -14.68
CA ASN A 70 2.85 1.36 -14.82
C ASN A 70 2.51 2.43 -13.80
N VAL A 71 3.50 2.82 -13.00
CA VAL A 71 3.39 3.93 -12.05
C VAL A 71 4.33 5.05 -12.43
N ARG A 72 3.95 6.28 -12.18
CA ARG A 72 4.62 7.48 -12.67
C ARG A 72 5.04 8.38 -11.52
N GLY A 73 6.26 8.84 -11.60
CA GLY A 73 6.80 9.86 -10.70
C GLY A 73 6.55 11.29 -11.20
N ARG A 74 6.90 12.26 -10.39
CA ARG A 74 6.79 13.69 -10.72
C ARG A 74 7.72 14.12 -11.88
N SER A 75 8.83 13.42 -12.10
CA SER A 75 9.70 13.60 -13.29
C SER A 75 9.01 13.23 -14.61
N GLY A 76 7.92 12.46 -14.55
CA GLY A 76 7.30 11.85 -15.73
C GLY A 76 7.83 10.46 -16.08
N ASP A 77 8.90 10.02 -15.40
CA ASP A 77 9.46 8.69 -15.60
C ASP A 77 8.47 7.62 -15.11
N THR A 78 8.41 6.54 -15.88
CA THR A 78 7.50 5.42 -15.62
C THR A 78 8.27 4.22 -15.08
N VAL A 79 7.75 3.64 -14.02
CA VAL A 79 8.20 2.36 -13.44
C VAL A 79 7.18 1.29 -13.78
N THR A 80 7.64 0.21 -14.41
CA THR A 80 6.79 -0.93 -14.79
C THR A 80 6.89 -2.02 -13.71
N LEU A 81 5.84 -2.20 -12.94
CA LEU A 81 5.74 -3.25 -11.91
C LEU A 81 5.15 -4.52 -12.53
N GLY A 82 5.69 -5.69 -12.18
CA GLY A 82 5.23 -6.99 -12.71
C GLY A 82 5.92 -7.43 -14.00
N GLY A 83 6.86 -6.63 -14.55
CA GLY A 83 7.60 -6.95 -15.77
C GLY A 83 8.77 -7.95 -15.59
N GLY A 84 9.02 -8.40 -14.35
CA GLY A 84 10.13 -9.31 -14.01
C GLY A 84 11.38 -8.61 -13.49
N ASP A 85 11.44 -7.28 -13.51
CA ASP A 85 12.51 -6.50 -12.92
C ASP A 85 12.39 -6.42 -11.40
N LEU A 86 13.53 -6.26 -10.73
CA LEU A 86 13.58 -6.06 -9.28
C LEU A 86 13.42 -4.57 -8.97
N HIS A 87 12.40 -4.25 -8.20
CA HIS A 87 12.14 -2.90 -7.73
C HIS A 87 12.27 -2.82 -6.22
N TRP A 88 12.93 -1.77 -5.74
CA TRP A 88 13.12 -1.52 -4.32
C TRP A 88 12.31 -0.32 -3.86
N HIS A 89 11.64 -0.50 -2.73
CA HIS A 89 10.99 0.58 -2.01
C HIS A 89 11.25 0.44 -0.51
N ASN A 90 11.13 1.55 0.22
CA ASN A 90 11.22 1.55 1.67
C ASN A 90 9.89 1.15 2.32
N LEU A 91 9.95 0.63 3.53
CA LEU A 91 8.78 0.56 4.42
C LEU A 91 8.47 1.97 4.95
N GLY A 92 7.21 2.20 5.29
CA GLY A 92 6.73 3.43 5.90
C GLY A 92 6.21 3.23 7.32
N GLY A 93 5.81 4.32 7.97
CA GLY A 93 5.10 4.30 9.25
C GLY A 93 5.97 4.34 10.51
N ALA A 94 7.27 4.62 10.40
CA ALA A 94 8.13 4.77 11.57
C ALA A 94 7.75 6.01 12.39
N ARG A 95 7.43 5.82 13.68
CA ARG A 95 7.06 6.90 14.61
C ARG A 95 8.25 7.66 15.17
N ASP A 96 9.38 7.00 15.25
CA ASP A 96 10.59 7.52 15.88
C ASP A 96 11.75 7.47 14.91
N VAL A 97 12.70 8.35 15.13
CA VAL A 97 13.96 8.45 14.39
C VAL A 97 15.14 8.45 15.36
N TYR A 98 16.22 7.79 14.98
CA TYR A 98 17.52 8.03 15.61
C TYR A 98 18.17 9.24 14.95
N ASP A 99 18.32 10.31 15.70
CA ASP A 99 18.96 11.53 15.21
C ASP A 99 20.38 11.22 14.73
N PRO A 100 20.71 11.46 13.46
CA PRO A 100 22.01 11.05 12.91
C PRO A 100 23.20 11.81 13.49
N ARG A 101 22.99 12.93 14.17
CA ARG A 101 24.05 13.74 14.78
C ARG A 101 24.33 13.32 16.22
N THR A 102 23.28 12.98 16.96
CA THR A 102 23.39 12.69 18.41
C THR A 102 23.26 11.20 18.72
N GLY A 103 22.73 10.40 17.80
CA GLY A 103 22.38 8.99 18.01
C GLY A 103 21.17 8.78 18.95
N GLN A 104 20.54 9.85 19.40
CA GLN A 104 19.41 9.75 20.32
C GLN A 104 18.09 9.45 19.57
N ARG A 105 17.27 8.59 20.15
CA ARG A 105 15.91 8.34 19.66
C ARG A 105 14.99 9.47 20.05
N ARG A 106 14.23 9.96 19.09
CA ARG A 106 13.19 10.98 19.30
C ARG A 106 11.99 10.73 18.41
N PRO A 107 10.80 11.30 18.72
CA PRO A 107 9.66 11.31 17.81
C PRO A 107 10.03 11.93 16.46
N ALA A 108 9.53 11.33 15.38
CA ALA A 108 9.70 11.86 14.04
C ALA A 108 8.80 13.08 13.81
N THR A 109 9.26 14.00 13.01
CA THR A 109 8.58 15.25 12.66
C THR A 109 8.26 15.32 11.18
N ALA A 110 7.45 16.28 10.77
CA ALA A 110 7.20 16.58 9.36
C ALA A 110 8.50 16.95 8.60
N GLN A 111 9.54 17.45 9.31
CA GLN A 111 10.85 17.67 8.71
C GLN A 111 11.55 16.35 8.38
N ASP A 112 11.46 15.36 9.25
CA ASP A 112 12.05 14.03 8.99
C ASP A 112 11.39 13.34 7.79
N VAL A 113 10.09 13.55 7.59
CA VAL A 113 9.38 13.07 6.38
C VAL A 113 9.99 13.69 5.11
N ARG A 114 10.23 15.01 5.11
CA ARG A 114 10.84 15.70 3.96
C ARG A 114 12.28 15.24 3.69
N ASP A 115 13.06 15.11 4.74
CA ASP A 115 14.48 14.76 4.63
C ASP A 115 14.66 13.30 4.20
N SER A 116 13.84 12.38 4.71
CA SER A 116 13.81 11.00 4.25
C SER A 116 13.37 10.88 2.78
N ALA A 117 12.40 11.67 2.35
CA ALA A 117 11.97 11.69 0.95
C ALA A 117 13.11 12.13 0.02
N ARG A 118 13.86 13.18 0.38
CA ARG A 118 15.03 13.64 -0.39
C ARG A 118 16.15 12.61 -0.42
N LEU A 119 16.42 11.96 0.72
CA LEU A 119 17.43 10.91 0.80
C LEU A 119 17.07 9.74 -0.11
N LEU A 120 15.84 9.25 -0.03
CA LEU A 120 15.35 8.14 -0.85
C LEU A 120 15.31 8.50 -2.35
N ASP A 121 14.99 9.75 -2.66
CA ASP A 121 15.03 10.25 -4.05
C ASP A 121 16.44 10.21 -4.63
N ALA A 122 17.45 10.55 -3.83
CA ALA A 122 18.86 10.57 -4.24
C ALA A 122 19.50 9.19 -4.35
N LEU A 123 18.87 8.12 -3.85
CA LEU A 123 19.42 6.76 -3.92
C LEU A 123 18.99 6.07 -5.23
N ASP A 124 19.96 5.76 -6.10
CA ASP A 124 19.69 5.11 -7.39
C ASP A 124 18.98 3.77 -7.28
N GLY A 125 19.24 3.01 -6.20
CA GLY A 125 18.60 1.72 -5.96
C GLY A 125 17.12 1.80 -5.56
N VAL A 126 16.63 2.96 -5.14
CA VAL A 126 15.22 3.14 -4.74
C VAL A 126 14.40 3.46 -5.98
N THR A 127 13.40 2.64 -6.27
CA THR A 127 12.56 2.79 -7.46
C THR A 127 11.26 3.53 -7.16
N THR A 128 10.63 3.23 -6.02
CA THR A 128 9.41 3.89 -5.54
C THR A 128 9.57 4.25 -4.06
N ILE A 129 8.80 5.21 -3.58
CA ILE A 129 8.91 5.73 -2.22
C ILE A 129 7.56 5.60 -1.49
N THR A 130 7.61 5.03 -0.29
CA THR A 130 6.54 5.16 0.71
C THR A 130 6.94 6.26 1.70
N PRO A 131 6.03 7.15 2.17
CA PRO A 131 6.35 8.11 3.21
C PRO A 131 6.93 7.40 4.44
N PHE A 132 8.21 7.66 4.75
CA PHE A 132 8.97 6.82 5.68
C PHE A 132 8.52 7.01 7.13
N PHE A 133 8.40 8.26 7.56
CA PHE A 133 8.05 8.59 8.93
C PHE A 133 6.59 8.99 9.08
N THR A 134 6.02 8.66 10.23
CA THR A 134 4.73 9.15 10.71
C THR A 134 5.00 10.34 11.63
N PRO A 135 4.76 11.59 11.16
CA PRO A 135 5.12 12.79 11.92
C PRO A 135 4.28 12.91 13.20
N GLN A 136 4.95 13.14 14.32
CA GLN A 136 4.31 13.24 15.64
C GLN A 136 4.03 14.70 16.04
N ASP A 137 4.46 15.66 15.24
CA ASP A 137 4.25 17.11 15.41
C ASP A 137 3.02 17.64 14.64
N VAL A 138 2.17 16.73 14.15
CA VAL A 138 0.91 17.08 13.48
C VAL A 138 -0.28 16.42 14.19
N PRO A 139 -1.49 16.99 14.12
CA PRO A 139 -2.69 16.36 14.68
C PRO A 139 -2.95 14.97 14.07
N GLY A 140 -3.28 13.99 14.93
CA GLY A 140 -3.51 12.60 14.52
C GLY A 140 -4.40 12.42 13.28
N PRO A 141 -5.57 13.07 13.19
CA PRO A 141 -6.46 12.96 12.02
C PRO A 141 -5.87 13.50 10.70
N LEU A 142 -4.79 14.27 10.76
CA LEU A 142 -4.12 14.83 9.58
C LEU A 142 -2.81 14.12 9.24
N MET A 143 -2.45 13.11 9.99
CA MET A 143 -1.12 12.47 9.93
C MET A 143 -0.85 11.84 8.55
N SER A 144 -1.78 11.06 8.03
CA SER A 144 -1.68 10.45 6.69
C SER A 144 -1.53 11.51 5.59
N LEU A 145 -2.32 12.58 5.69
CA LEU A 145 -2.26 13.69 4.73
C LEU A 145 -0.92 14.43 4.82
N ALA A 146 -0.40 14.64 6.03
CA ALA A 146 0.90 15.26 6.25
C ALA A 146 2.04 14.40 5.69
N MET A 147 1.99 13.09 5.88
CA MET A 147 2.96 12.16 5.32
C MET A 147 3.06 12.32 3.80
N TYR A 148 1.92 12.27 3.11
CA TYR A 148 1.88 12.40 1.66
C TYR A 148 2.29 13.80 1.18
N ARG A 149 1.74 14.85 1.82
CA ARG A 149 2.05 16.26 1.51
C ARG A 149 3.54 16.57 1.64
N HIS A 150 4.20 16.02 2.66
CA HIS A 150 5.61 16.28 2.91
C HIS A 150 6.56 15.35 2.12
N THR A 151 6.06 14.28 1.52
CA THR A 151 6.85 13.42 0.65
C THR A 151 6.79 13.89 -0.80
N LEU A 152 5.60 14.11 -1.34
CA LEU A 152 5.38 14.34 -2.76
C LEU A 152 6.20 15.48 -3.38
N PRO A 153 6.39 16.67 -2.75
CA PRO A 153 7.21 17.73 -3.32
C PRO A 153 8.72 17.48 -3.28
N HIS A 154 9.16 16.49 -2.51
CA HIS A 154 10.56 16.22 -2.22
C HIS A 154 11.14 14.98 -2.89
N THR A 155 10.38 14.39 -3.81
CA THR A 155 10.82 13.27 -4.65
C THR A 155 10.35 13.45 -6.08
N THR A 156 11.11 12.90 -7.01
CA THR A 156 10.73 12.76 -8.43
C THR A 156 10.17 11.38 -8.74
N LYS A 157 10.41 10.41 -7.84
CA LYS A 157 10.02 9.01 -8.00
C LYS A 157 8.52 8.80 -7.72
N PRO A 158 7.94 7.69 -8.20
CA PRO A 158 6.57 7.31 -7.85
C PRO A 158 6.39 7.19 -6.32
N VAL A 159 5.31 7.73 -5.80
CA VAL A 159 5.01 7.70 -4.36
C VAL A 159 3.83 6.80 -4.10
N GLN A 160 4.06 5.76 -3.29
CA GLN A 160 2.97 5.01 -2.69
C GLN A 160 2.29 5.89 -1.64
N GLY A 161 0.98 6.01 -1.71
CA GLY A 161 0.21 6.77 -0.73
C GLY A 161 0.29 6.14 0.66
N PRO A 162 0.13 6.94 1.70
CA PRO A 162 0.00 6.43 3.07
C PRO A 162 -1.28 5.60 3.19
N GLY A 163 -1.36 4.76 4.19
CA GLY A 163 -2.62 4.12 4.57
C GLY A 163 -3.68 5.19 4.85
N ALA A 164 -4.87 5.01 4.36
CA ALA A 164 -6.00 5.90 4.59
C ALA A 164 -7.05 5.18 5.44
N GLN A 165 -7.59 5.87 6.43
CA GLN A 165 -8.59 5.34 7.35
C GLN A 165 -10.02 5.76 6.98
N THR A 166 -10.17 6.79 6.15
CA THR A 166 -11.46 7.32 5.76
C THR A 166 -11.53 7.63 4.27
N ALA A 167 -12.74 7.57 3.71
CA ALA A 167 -12.99 7.98 2.32
C ALA A 167 -12.62 9.46 2.07
N ALA A 168 -12.68 10.31 3.08
CA ALA A 168 -12.26 11.71 2.99
C ALA A 168 -10.74 11.82 2.78
N GLU A 169 -9.94 11.06 3.56
CA GLU A 169 -8.48 11.01 3.37
C GLU A 169 -8.11 10.53 1.97
N VAL A 170 -8.73 9.46 1.47
CA VAL A 170 -8.48 8.97 0.11
C VAL A 170 -8.73 10.08 -0.92
N ARG A 171 -9.84 10.81 -0.79
CA ARG A 171 -10.16 11.93 -1.69
C ARG A 171 -9.12 13.05 -1.62
N TYR A 172 -8.63 13.40 -0.41
CA TYR A 172 -7.59 14.42 -0.27
C TYR A 172 -6.25 13.96 -0.83
N VAL A 173 -5.84 12.72 -0.58
CA VAL A 173 -4.60 12.14 -1.14
C VAL A 173 -4.68 12.13 -2.67
N ALA A 174 -5.80 11.70 -3.25
CA ALA A 174 -6.02 11.72 -4.70
C ALA A 174 -5.96 13.14 -5.29
N ARG A 175 -6.49 14.15 -4.59
CA ARG A 175 -6.37 15.57 -5.01
C ARG A 175 -4.92 16.08 -4.94
N MET A 176 -4.14 15.66 -3.95
CA MET A 176 -2.72 15.99 -3.91
C MET A 176 -1.95 15.30 -5.04
N ALA A 177 -2.25 14.03 -5.32
CA ALA A 177 -1.65 13.28 -6.42
C ALA A 177 -1.97 13.94 -7.78
N ALA A 178 -3.17 14.46 -7.97
CA ALA A 178 -3.61 15.13 -9.19
C ALA A 178 -2.77 16.38 -9.57
N VAL A 179 -2.01 16.93 -8.62
CA VAL A 179 -1.04 18.02 -8.91
C VAL A 179 0.16 17.52 -9.72
N VAL A 180 0.47 16.23 -9.59
CA VAL A 180 1.60 15.58 -10.29
C VAL A 180 1.18 15.00 -11.63
N GLY A 181 0.00 14.39 -11.69
CA GLY A 181 -0.54 13.72 -12.88
C GLY A 181 -1.88 13.04 -12.57
N PRO A 182 -2.42 12.27 -13.52
CA PRO A 182 -3.64 11.51 -13.27
C PRO A 182 -3.47 10.60 -12.05
N PRO A 183 -4.35 10.67 -11.03
CA PRO A 183 -4.20 9.87 -9.81
C PRO A 183 -4.03 8.36 -10.04
N ALA A 184 -4.68 7.82 -11.07
CA ALA A 184 -4.54 6.42 -11.45
C ALA A 184 -3.14 6.01 -11.95
N GLU A 185 -2.31 6.98 -12.35
CA GLU A 185 -0.94 6.74 -12.83
C GLU A 185 0.12 7.04 -11.75
N VAL A 186 -0.18 8.00 -10.85
CA VAL A 186 0.82 8.54 -9.91
C VAL A 186 0.61 8.11 -8.46
N LEU A 187 -0.53 7.50 -8.14
CA LEU A 187 -0.88 7.10 -6.78
C LEU A 187 -1.10 5.59 -6.70
N THR A 188 -0.37 4.95 -5.80
CA THR A 188 -0.65 3.58 -5.37
C THR A 188 -1.12 3.60 -3.92
N LEU A 189 -2.17 2.87 -3.61
CA LEU A 189 -2.69 2.71 -2.25
C LEU A 189 -2.69 1.24 -1.89
N GLY A 190 -2.25 0.94 -0.67
CA GLY A 190 -2.36 -0.40 -0.09
C GLY A 190 -3.52 -0.46 0.89
N ILE A 191 -4.22 -1.58 0.90
CA ILE A 191 -5.20 -1.94 1.92
C ILE A 191 -4.68 -3.19 2.61
N SER A 192 -4.58 -3.15 3.93
CA SER A 192 -4.08 -4.26 4.71
C SER A 192 -5.08 -4.64 5.81
N PRO A 193 -5.47 -5.92 5.88
CA PRO A 193 -6.24 -6.40 7.02
C PRO A 193 -5.37 -6.44 8.28
N ILE A 194 -6.01 -6.30 9.43
CA ILE A 194 -5.39 -6.59 10.72
C ILE A 194 -5.75 -8.01 11.15
N SER A 195 -4.97 -8.58 12.08
CA SER A 195 -5.25 -9.90 12.63
C SER A 195 -6.49 -9.86 13.54
N PRO A 196 -7.40 -10.85 13.45
CA PRO A 196 -7.46 -11.96 12.49
C PRO A 196 -8.34 -11.63 11.27
N LEU A 197 -7.73 -11.36 10.12
CA LEU A 197 -8.41 -11.10 8.84
C LEU A 197 -9.52 -10.03 8.89
N THR A 198 -9.27 -8.95 9.64
CA THR A 198 -10.24 -7.88 9.85
C THR A 198 -9.88 -6.65 9.05
N PHE A 199 -10.84 -6.11 8.32
CA PHE A 199 -10.76 -4.79 7.69
C PHE A 199 -11.52 -3.80 8.57
N PRO A 200 -10.82 -2.83 9.19
CA PRO A 200 -11.44 -1.85 10.09
C PRO A 200 -12.31 -0.84 9.39
#